data_434a877b22e909773142392d01d6893a
#
_entry.id   434a877b22e909773142392d01d6893a
#
_cell.length_a   1.000
_cell.length_b   1.000
_cell.length_c   1.000
_cell.angle_alpha   90.00
_cell.angle_beta   90.00
_cell.angle_gamma   90.00
#
_symmetry.space_group_name_H-M   'P 1'
#
loop_
_entity.id
_entity.type
_entity.pdbx_description
1 polymer ?
#
loop_
_entity_poly.entity_id
_entity_poly.type
_entity_poly.pdbx_seq_one_letter_code
_entity_poly.pdbx_strand_id
1 'polypeptide(L)'
;MCIFHGINLQGQEGWQDELVDGLRLAPPHNEEGHTWHHTDYHLFMLTKYGIEEFLNMDYPNNMPAYKNLLSNDQIISVLSYIKSKWPRHIRIKHDQLNKVFKEN
;
A
#
# COMPACT_ATOMS: atom_id res chain seq x y z
N MET A 1 -7.84 -6.05 -4.39
CA MET A 1 -7.62 -5.19 -3.19
C MET A 1 -8.62 -5.45 -2.08
N CYS A 2 -9.94 -5.40 -2.37
CA CYS A 2 -10.96 -5.57 -1.31
C CYS A 2 -10.97 -6.96 -0.67
N ILE A 3 -10.52 -8.01 -1.38
CA ILE A 3 -10.51 -9.37 -0.85
C ILE A 3 -9.56 -9.48 0.35
N PHE A 4 -8.37 -8.85 0.26
CA PHE A 4 -7.37 -8.95 1.32
C PHE A 4 -7.39 -7.73 2.25
N HIS A 5 -7.49 -6.52 1.69
CA HIS A 5 -7.39 -5.29 2.47
C HIS A 5 -8.74 -4.84 3.07
N GLY A 6 -9.83 -5.49 2.67
CA GLY A 6 -11.16 -5.21 3.16
C GLY A 6 -11.91 -4.14 2.38
N ILE A 7 -13.25 -4.20 2.42
CA ILE A 7 -14.11 -3.27 1.69
C ILE A 7 -13.97 -1.83 2.21
N ASN A 8 -13.62 -1.69 3.51
CA ASN A 8 -13.36 -0.41 4.15
C ASN A 8 -11.85 -0.15 4.32
N LEU A 9 -11.02 -0.93 3.63
CA LEU A 9 -9.56 -0.86 3.70
C LEU A 9 -9.00 -1.12 5.09
N GLN A 10 -9.73 -1.88 5.92
CA GLN A 10 -9.38 -2.16 7.31
C GLN A 10 -8.29 -3.22 7.49
N GLY A 11 -7.94 -3.94 6.41
CA GLY A 11 -6.98 -5.03 6.48
C GLY A 11 -7.58 -6.31 7.05
N GLN A 12 -6.72 -7.33 7.19
CA GLN A 12 -7.10 -8.59 7.80
C GLN A 12 -6.91 -8.53 9.32
N GLU A 13 -7.77 -9.22 10.06
CA GLU A 13 -7.65 -9.28 11.52
C GLU A 13 -6.30 -9.90 11.91
N GLY A 14 -5.63 -9.32 12.90
CA GLY A 14 -4.33 -9.80 13.37
C GLY A 14 -3.15 -9.44 12.46
N TRP A 15 -3.32 -8.50 11.56
CA TRP A 15 -2.30 -8.16 10.54
C TRP A 15 -0.95 -7.72 11.13
N GLN A 16 -0.95 -7.17 12.35
CA GLN A 16 0.27 -6.66 12.97
C GLN A 16 1.18 -7.75 13.53
N ASP A 17 0.57 -8.83 14.03
CA ASP A 17 1.27 -9.74 14.93
C ASP A 17 1.48 -11.13 14.35
N GLU A 18 0.72 -11.53 13.34
CA GLU A 18 0.65 -12.92 12.95
C GLU A 18 1.03 -13.19 11.52
N LEU A 19 1.67 -14.35 11.33
CA LEU A 19 1.79 -15.00 10.02
C LEU A 19 0.78 -16.13 9.98
N VAL A 20 0.05 -16.26 8.87
CA VAL A 20 -0.83 -17.39 8.61
C VAL A 20 -0.24 -18.19 7.47
N ASP A 21 0.02 -19.48 7.73
CA ASP A 21 0.70 -20.36 6.76
C ASP A 21 2.06 -19.80 6.31
N GLY A 22 2.77 -19.10 7.21
CA GLY A 22 4.05 -18.48 6.90
C GLY A 22 3.96 -17.18 6.09
N LEU A 23 2.75 -16.67 5.86
CA LEU A 23 2.52 -15.47 5.06
C LEU A 23 2.02 -14.31 5.92
N ARG A 24 2.47 -13.10 5.60
CA ARG A 24 1.97 -11.92 6.28
C ARG A 24 0.55 -11.59 5.83
N LEU A 25 -0.27 -11.18 6.81
CA LEU A 25 -1.64 -10.78 6.55
C LEU A 25 -1.69 -9.39 5.91
N ALA A 26 -2.76 -9.13 5.15
CA ALA A 26 -2.94 -7.85 4.47
C ALA A 26 -3.16 -6.72 5.49
N PRO A 27 -2.31 -5.68 5.48
CA PRO A 27 -2.49 -4.54 6.38
C PRO A 27 -3.62 -3.64 5.91
N PRO A 28 -4.12 -2.75 6.79
CA PRO A 28 -5.09 -1.75 6.37
C PRO A 28 -4.45 -0.70 5.44
N HIS A 29 -5.26 -0.15 4.54
CA HIS A 29 -4.89 0.99 3.72
C HIS A 29 -5.62 2.28 4.14
N ASN A 30 -6.35 2.24 5.27
CA ASN A 30 -6.94 3.42 5.89
C ASN A 30 -5.90 4.13 6.78
N GLU A 31 -6.32 5.12 7.55
CA GLU A 31 -5.44 5.90 8.42
C GLU A 31 -4.80 5.09 9.54
N GLU A 32 -5.33 3.92 9.85
CA GLU A 32 -4.77 3.05 10.89
C GLU A 32 -3.56 2.25 10.43
N GLY A 33 -3.36 2.13 9.11
CA GLY A 33 -2.21 1.43 8.55
C GLY A 33 -1.04 2.36 8.29
N HIS A 34 -0.07 1.86 7.55
CA HIS A 34 1.17 2.58 7.25
C HIS A 34 1.23 3.11 5.81
N THR A 35 0.17 2.95 5.02
CA THR A 35 0.17 3.35 3.61
C THR A 35 0.52 4.83 3.47
N TRP A 36 -0.09 5.69 4.27
CA TRP A 36 0.13 7.14 4.19
C TRP A 36 1.51 7.59 4.68
N HIS A 37 2.29 6.69 5.30
CA HIS A 37 3.68 6.96 5.69
C HIS A 37 4.66 6.84 4.53
N HIS A 38 4.21 6.39 3.36
CA HIS A 38 5.05 6.17 2.19
C HIS A 38 4.69 7.13 1.06
N THR A 39 5.70 7.54 0.28
CA THR A 39 5.48 8.42 -0.88
C THR A 39 4.69 7.71 -1.97
N ASP A 40 4.12 8.49 -2.89
CA ASP A 40 3.46 7.96 -4.08
C ASP A 40 4.40 7.07 -4.90
N TYR A 41 5.66 7.49 -5.05
CA TYR A 41 6.67 6.70 -5.76
C TYR A 41 6.85 5.32 -5.12
N HIS A 42 7.04 5.29 -3.80
CA HIS A 42 7.21 4.04 -3.06
C HIS A 42 6.00 3.13 -3.22
N LEU A 43 4.80 3.67 -3.04
CA LEU A 43 3.54 2.92 -3.15
C LEU A 43 3.36 2.37 -4.57
N PHE A 44 3.65 3.19 -5.58
CA PHE A 44 3.52 2.79 -6.98
C PHE A 44 4.48 1.64 -7.31
N MET A 45 5.75 1.78 -6.95
CA MET A 45 6.78 0.80 -7.26
C MET A 45 6.54 -0.52 -6.54
N LEU A 46 6.14 -0.45 -5.26
CA LEU A 46 5.84 -1.63 -4.46
C LEU A 46 4.64 -2.39 -5.03
N THR A 47 3.60 -1.68 -5.46
CA THR A 47 2.41 -2.29 -6.06
C THR A 47 2.74 -2.94 -7.41
N LYS A 48 3.51 -2.24 -8.24
CA LYS A 48 3.84 -2.70 -9.58
C LYS A 48 4.76 -3.92 -9.58
N TYR A 49 5.83 -3.87 -8.80
CA TYR A 49 6.88 -4.90 -8.83
C TYR A 49 6.79 -5.92 -7.71
N GLY A 50 5.95 -5.69 -6.72
CA GLY A 50 5.79 -6.58 -5.58
C GLY A 50 6.70 -6.20 -4.41
N ILE A 51 6.31 -6.67 -3.22
CA ILE A 51 6.99 -6.29 -1.99
C ILE A 51 8.41 -6.83 -1.94
N GLU A 52 8.58 -8.11 -2.26
CA GLU A 52 9.90 -8.75 -2.16
C GLU A 52 10.91 -8.16 -3.14
N GLU A 53 10.49 -7.94 -4.40
CA GLU A 53 11.37 -7.37 -5.42
C GLU A 53 11.75 -5.93 -5.09
N PHE A 54 10.78 -5.12 -4.69
CA PHE A 54 11.04 -3.71 -4.39
C PHE A 54 11.94 -3.51 -3.17
N LEU A 55 11.70 -4.30 -2.10
CA LEU A 55 12.49 -4.22 -0.88
C LEU A 55 13.79 -5.02 -0.96
N ASN A 56 13.96 -5.86 -1.98
CA ASN A 56 15.10 -6.75 -2.17
C ASN A 56 15.34 -7.62 -0.93
N MET A 57 14.28 -8.21 -0.39
CA MET A 57 14.32 -9.07 0.80
C MET A 57 13.17 -10.06 0.78
N ASP A 58 13.33 -11.16 1.52
CA ASP A 58 12.24 -12.11 1.72
C ASP A 58 11.14 -11.47 2.54
N TYR A 59 9.91 -11.51 2.00
CA TYR A 59 8.75 -10.97 2.68
C TYR A 59 7.54 -11.83 2.29
N PRO A 60 7.37 -13.00 2.96
CA PRO A 60 6.31 -13.94 2.59
C PRO A 60 4.93 -13.29 2.67
N ASN A 61 4.22 -13.24 1.54
CA ASN A 61 2.92 -12.59 1.43
C ASN A 61 2.16 -13.12 0.23
N ASN A 62 0.85 -12.86 0.18
CA ASN A 62 -0.02 -13.23 -0.91
C ASN A 62 -0.31 -12.07 -1.88
N MET A 63 0.31 -10.92 -1.69
CA MET A 63 0.10 -9.79 -2.58
C MET A 63 0.87 -10.00 -3.88
N PRO A 64 0.19 -10.08 -5.04
CA PRO A 64 0.89 -10.24 -6.31
C PRO A 64 1.56 -8.96 -6.75
N ALA A 65 2.56 -9.08 -7.63
CA ALA A 65 3.06 -7.94 -8.38
C ALA A 65 2.06 -7.64 -9.50
N TYR A 66 1.70 -6.39 -9.69
CA TYR A 66 0.65 -6.01 -10.63
C TYR A 66 1.14 -5.54 -11.99
N LYS A 67 2.44 -5.60 -12.26
CA LYS A 67 3.01 -5.07 -13.50
C LYS A 67 2.44 -5.68 -14.77
N ASN A 68 2.03 -6.95 -14.74
CA ASN A 68 1.42 -7.64 -15.89
C ASN A 68 -0.10 -7.72 -15.80
N LEU A 69 -0.71 -7.23 -14.71
CA LEU A 69 -2.15 -7.30 -14.48
C LEU A 69 -2.83 -5.93 -14.61
N LEU A 70 -2.11 -4.86 -14.28
CA LEU A 70 -2.63 -3.50 -14.30
C LEU A 70 -1.67 -2.59 -15.07
N SER A 71 -2.25 -1.65 -15.82
CA SER A 71 -1.47 -0.55 -16.40
C SER A 71 -1.01 0.42 -15.33
N ASN A 72 -0.05 1.28 -15.66
CA ASN A 72 0.40 2.33 -14.76
C ASN A 72 -0.77 3.23 -14.32
N ASP A 73 -1.64 3.62 -15.27
CA ASP A 73 -2.80 4.46 -14.96
C ASP A 73 -3.78 3.75 -14.02
N GLN A 74 -3.96 2.45 -14.17
CA GLN A 74 -4.81 1.67 -13.28
C GLN A 74 -4.23 1.60 -11.87
N ILE A 75 -2.92 1.43 -11.74
CA ILE A 75 -2.23 1.45 -10.43
C ILE A 75 -2.41 2.81 -9.77
N ILE A 76 -2.21 3.89 -10.52
CA ILE A 76 -2.41 5.26 -10.03
C ILE A 76 -3.85 5.46 -9.56
N SER A 77 -4.83 4.95 -10.33
CA SER A 77 -6.24 5.05 -9.96
C SER A 77 -6.55 4.34 -8.65
N VAL A 78 -6.00 3.14 -8.44
CA VAL A 78 -6.18 2.40 -7.18
C VAL A 78 -5.59 3.16 -6.01
N LEU A 79 -4.37 3.66 -6.14
CA LEU A 79 -3.71 4.43 -5.07
C LEU A 79 -4.45 5.73 -4.78
N SER A 80 -4.98 6.40 -5.80
CA SER A 80 -5.80 7.61 -5.64
C SER A 80 -7.10 7.31 -4.89
N TYR A 81 -7.73 6.18 -5.18
CA TYR A 81 -8.92 5.73 -4.45
C TYR A 81 -8.60 5.52 -2.97
N ILE A 82 -7.52 4.81 -2.67
CA ILE A 82 -7.08 4.56 -1.30
C ILE A 82 -6.89 5.90 -0.57
N LYS A 83 -6.15 6.83 -1.16
CA LYS A 83 -5.91 8.15 -0.56
C LYS A 83 -7.21 8.93 -0.31
N SER A 84 -8.19 8.79 -1.20
CA SER A 84 -9.46 9.48 -1.07
C SER A 84 -10.25 9.08 0.17
N LYS A 85 -9.92 7.93 0.76
CA LYS A 85 -10.57 7.41 1.96
C LYS A 85 -9.93 7.89 3.27
N TRP A 86 -8.78 8.57 3.18
CA TRP A 86 -8.10 9.08 4.37
C TRP A 86 -8.74 10.38 4.85
N PRO A 87 -8.72 10.65 6.18
CA PRO A 87 -9.08 11.97 6.69
C PRO A 87 -8.22 13.06 6.06
N ARG A 88 -8.78 14.26 5.97
CA ARG A 88 -8.10 15.39 5.32
C ARG A 88 -6.70 15.65 5.91
N HIS A 89 -6.55 15.61 7.23
CA HIS A 89 -5.27 15.89 7.88
C HIS A 89 -4.20 14.85 7.51
N ILE A 90 -4.61 13.60 7.27
CA ILE A 90 -3.70 12.54 6.80
C ILE A 90 -3.32 12.77 5.34
N ARG A 91 -4.27 13.16 4.50
CA ARG A 91 -3.97 13.48 3.09
C ARG A 91 -2.98 14.62 2.97
N ILE A 92 -3.11 15.64 3.81
CA ILE A 92 -2.19 16.78 3.85
C ILE A 92 -0.79 16.33 4.26
N LYS A 93 -0.68 15.48 5.28
CA LYS A 93 0.62 14.93 5.69
C LYS A 93 1.27 14.14 4.56
N HIS A 94 0.50 13.36 3.84
CA HIS A 94 1.00 12.59 2.70
C HIS A 94 1.46 13.50 1.57
N ASP A 95 0.71 14.57 1.27
CA ASP A 95 1.10 15.57 0.28
C ASP A 95 2.42 16.23 0.65
N GLN A 96 2.62 16.55 1.93
CA GLN A 96 3.87 17.12 2.42
C GLN A 96 5.04 16.14 2.28
N LEU A 97 4.81 14.89 2.57
CA LEU A 97 5.82 13.83 2.40
C LEU A 97 6.25 13.73 0.94
N ASN A 98 5.31 13.72 0.02
CA ASN A 98 5.59 13.69 -1.41
C ASN A 98 6.38 14.91 -1.86
N LYS A 99 6.06 16.07 -1.33
CA LYS A 99 6.75 17.32 -1.66
C LYS A 99 8.21 17.28 -1.22
N VAL A 100 8.47 16.85 0.00
CA VAL A 100 9.83 16.72 0.53
C VAL A 100 10.63 15.72 -0.30
N PHE A 101 10.03 14.62 -0.66
CA PHE A 101 10.69 13.61 -1.53
C PHE A 101 11.10 14.19 -2.88
N LYS A 102 10.25 15.01 -3.50
CA LYS A 102 10.54 15.64 -4.79
C LYS A 102 11.63 16.71 -4.71
N GLU A 103 11.74 17.38 -3.56
CA GLU A 103 12.73 18.44 -3.36
C GLU A 103 14.15 17.89 -3.07
N ASN A 104 14.23 16.62 -2.73
CA ASN A 104 15.50 15.93 -2.51
C ASN A 104 15.96 15.21 -3.79
#